data_9df2f54bf80e040ad977e68dcad4b87c
#
_entry.id   9df2f54bf80e040ad977e68dcad4b87c
#
_cell.length_a   1.000
_cell.length_b   1.000
_cell.length_c   1.000
_cell.angle_alpha   90.00
_cell.angle_beta   90.00
_cell.angle_gamma   90.00
#
_symmetry.space_group_name_H-M   'P 1'
#
loop_
_entity.id
_entity.type
_entity.pdbx_description
1 polymer ?
#
loop_
_entity_poly.entity_id
_entity_poly.type
_entity_poly.pdbx_seq_one_letter_code
_entity_poly.pdbx_strand_id
1 'polypeptide(L)'
;LRTLSMDNLAMQEEISVGNTWRDKLQYETSIPSRAVPIGSTTPVKIKIFPFEKNIRLDRIEMALIQYYAMKDSSAQIYDDEIAVTKITHLADFGPLTDKLDVDCPFTIPDNLKQITQDCCLQDNLIRVMHKLQVRILLQRQVDDEYKNLEIKAQLPMLLFISPHLPMKGRLVMF
;
A
#
# COMPACT_ATOMS: atom_id res chain seq x y z
N LEU A 1 -2.00 16.20 16.74
CA LEU A 1 -0.66 15.58 16.69
C LEU A 1 -0.73 14.24 17.42
N ARG A 2 -0.81 13.13 16.66
CA ARG A 2 -0.58 11.81 17.24
C ARG A 2 0.91 11.56 17.28
N THR A 3 1.48 11.64 18.47
CA THR A 3 2.76 10.99 18.74
C THR A 3 2.50 9.51 18.98
N LEU A 4 3.24 8.63 18.30
CA LEU A 4 3.23 7.22 18.62
C LEU A 4 3.79 7.06 20.03
N SER A 5 2.93 6.67 20.97
CA SER A 5 3.39 6.30 22.31
C SER A 5 3.90 4.85 22.30
N MET A 6 4.69 4.50 23.29
CA MET A 6 5.16 3.12 23.45
C MET A 6 4.02 2.09 23.59
N ASP A 7 2.81 2.54 23.92
CA ASP A 7 1.62 1.69 24.04
C ASP A 7 1.07 1.23 22.69
N ASN A 8 1.61 1.74 21.57
CA ASN A 8 1.21 1.38 20.21
C ASN A 8 2.20 0.44 19.52
N LEU A 9 2.82 -0.47 20.26
CA LEU A 9 3.76 -1.46 19.70
C LEU A 9 3.15 -2.27 18.56
N ALA A 10 1.85 -2.55 18.62
CA ALA A 10 1.12 -3.24 17.55
C ALA A 10 1.14 -2.48 16.21
N MET A 11 1.34 -1.15 16.22
CA MET A 11 1.46 -0.33 15.03
C MET A 11 2.82 -0.45 14.33
N GLN A 12 3.82 -1.00 15.02
CA GLN A 12 5.17 -1.24 14.52
C GLN A 12 5.37 -2.67 14.01
N GLU A 13 4.34 -3.50 14.09
CA GLU A 13 4.39 -4.87 13.60
C GLU A 13 4.33 -4.92 12.07
N GLU A 14 4.98 -5.95 11.54
CA GLU A 14 4.90 -6.27 10.12
C GLU A 14 3.45 -6.53 9.71
N ILE A 15 3.06 -5.95 8.59
CA ILE A 15 1.77 -6.20 7.95
C ILE A 15 1.99 -7.06 6.73
N SER A 16 1.33 -8.19 6.68
CA SER A 16 1.38 -9.12 5.56
C SER A 16 -0.02 -9.48 5.11
N VAL A 17 -0.22 -9.49 3.80
CA VAL A 17 -1.44 -9.94 3.15
C VAL A 17 -1.07 -10.95 2.08
N GLY A 18 -1.68 -12.10 2.13
CA GLY A 18 -1.41 -13.15 1.15
C GLY A 18 -2.60 -14.08 0.97
N ASN A 19 -2.64 -14.72 -0.17
CA ASN A 19 -3.67 -15.71 -0.51
C ASN A 19 -3.25 -16.59 -1.68
N THR A 20 -4.00 -17.66 -1.89
CA THR A 20 -3.96 -18.45 -3.11
C THR A 20 -4.93 -17.85 -4.12
N TRP A 21 -4.41 -17.55 -5.32
CA TRP A 21 -5.20 -16.97 -6.38
C TRP A 21 -5.59 -18.01 -7.42
N ARG A 22 -6.88 -18.34 -7.47
CA ARG A 22 -7.51 -19.25 -8.45
C ARG A 22 -6.76 -20.59 -8.64
N ASP A 23 -6.16 -21.15 -7.59
CA ASP A 23 -5.33 -22.36 -7.62
C ASP A 23 -4.16 -22.33 -8.63
N LYS A 24 -3.75 -21.14 -9.08
CA LYS A 24 -2.68 -20.94 -10.06
C LYS A 24 -1.38 -20.48 -9.44
N LEU A 25 -1.48 -19.71 -8.39
CA LEU A 25 -0.33 -19.19 -7.66
C LEU A 25 -0.73 -18.82 -6.24
N GLN A 26 0.27 -18.72 -5.38
CA GLN A 26 0.17 -18.10 -4.07
C GLN A 26 0.97 -16.83 -4.06
N TYR A 27 0.45 -15.79 -3.46
CA TYR A 27 1.16 -14.51 -3.31
C TYR A 27 1.15 -14.05 -1.87
N GLU A 28 2.15 -13.27 -1.53
CA GLU A 28 2.25 -12.55 -0.27
C GLU A 28 2.89 -11.20 -0.52
N THR A 29 2.31 -10.16 0.06
CA THR A 29 2.90 -8.82 0.07
C THR A 29 2.94 -8.30 1.49
N SER A 30 4.05 -7.67 1.87
CA SER A 30 4.29 -7.23 3.24
C SER A 30 5.07 -5.93 3.30
N ILE A 31 4.84 -5.20 4.39
CA ILE A 31 5.62 -4.03 4.80
C ILE A 31 6.10 -4.25 6.24
N PRO A 32 7.31 -3.77 6.60
CA PRO A 32 7.91 -4.07 7.91
C PRO A 32 7.19 -3.39 9.08
N SER A 33 6.47 -2.32 8.84
CA SER A 33 5.72 -1.61 9.87
C SER A 33 4.46 -1.00 9.30
N ARG A 34 3.36 -1.12 10.02
CA ARG A 34 2.10 -0.45 9.69
C ARG A 34 2.21 1.06 9.80
N ALA A 35 2.92 1.54 10.82
CA ALA A 35 3.16 2.96 11.04
C ALA A 35 4.35 3.43 10.21
N VAL A 36 4.10 4.37 9.29
CA VAL A 36 5.09 4.87 8.33
C VAL A 36 5.15 6.39 8.42
N PRO A 37 6.34 6.97 8.63
CA PRO A 37 6.49 8.43 8.62
C PRO A 37 6.25 9.00 7.23
N ILE A 38 5.52 10.12 7.15
CA ILE A 38 5.37 10.87 5.90
C ILE A 38 6.75 11.33 5.43
N GLY A 39 7.04 11.17 4.14
CA GLY A 39 8.33 11.51 3.54
C GLY A 39 9.37 10.40 3.63
N SER A 40 9.07 9.27 4.29
CA SER A 40 9.97 8.12 4.35
C SER A 40 9.78 7.17 3.19
N THR A 41 10.75 6.28 3.01
CA THR A 41 10.67 5.16 2.07
C THR A 41 10.50 3.87 2.86
N THR A 42 9.49 3.09 2.51
CA THR A 42 9.25 1.78 3.11
C THR A 42 9.51 0.67 2.09
N PRO A 43 10.20 -0.41 2.46
CA PRO A 43 10.34 -1.55 1.58
C PRO A 43 9.02 -2.33 1.51
N VAL A 44 8.59 -2.66 0.30
CA VAL A 44 7.43 -3.51 0.06
C VAL A 44 7.94 -4.83 -0.51
N LYS A 45 7.77 -5.91 0.23
CA LYS A 45 8.18 -7.24 -0.19
C LYS A 45 7.03 -7.94 -0.88
N ILE A 46 7.29 -8.50 -2.04
CA ILE A 46 6.30 -9.24 -2.82
C ILE A 46 6.89 -10.61 -3.13
N LYS A 47 6.17 -11.65 -2.70
CA LYS A 47 6.51 -13.05 -2.96
C LYS A 47 5.44 -13.68 -3.80
N ILE A 48 5.83 -14.41 -4.84
CA ILE A 48 4.93 -15.12 -5.72
C ILE A 48 5.42 -16.55 -5.86
N PHE A 49 4.54 -17.51 -5.62
CA PHE A 49 4.79 -18.94 -5.77
C PHE A 49 3.87 -19.47 -6.87
N PRO A 50 4.35 -19.61 -8.11
CA PRO A 50 3.52 -20.13 -9.19
C PRO A 50 3.31 -21.63 -9.06
N PHE A 51 2.08 -22.09 -9.29
CA PHE A 51 1.77 -23.50 -9.41
C PHE A 51 1.79 -24.00 -10.87
N GLU A 52 1.70 -23.05 -11.81
CA GLU A 52 1.74 -23.30 -13.24
C GLU A 52 2.97 -22.60 -13.86
N LYS A 53 3.52 -23.16 -14.97
CA LYS A 53 4.71 -22.63 -15.62
C LYS A 53 4.42 -21.60 -16.71
N ASN A 54 3.17 -21.40 -17.07
CA ASN A 54 2.75 -20.55 -18.18
C ASN A 54 2.36 -19.13 -17.75
N ILE A 55 2.80 -18.71 -16.57
CA ILE A 55 2.52 -17.39 -16.01
C ILE A 55 3.78 -16.53 -16.08
N ARG A 56 3.61 -15.29 -16.56
CA ARG A 56 4.64 -14.27 -16.62
C ARG A 56 4.22 -13.05 -15.83
N LEU A 57 5.16 -12.47 -15.08
CA LEU A 57 4.95 -11.17 -14.43
C LEU A 57 5.16 -10.06 -15.47
N ASP A 58 4.15 -9.21 -15.63
CA ASP A 58 4.22 -8.05 -16.52
C ASP A 58 4.73 -6.83 -15.77
N ARG A 59 4.03 -6.41 -14.73
CA ARG A 59 4.45 -5.28 -13.90
C ARG A 59 3.79 -5.30 -12.53
N ILE A 60 4.35 -4.51 -11.64
CA ILE A 60 3.80 -4.25 -10.30
C ILE A 60 3.48 -2.77 -10.21
N GLU A 61 2.25 -2.45 -9.91
CA GLU A 61 1.79 -1.10 -9.66
C GLU A 61 1.45 -0.94 -8.18
N MET A 62 1.94 0.13 -7.58
CA MET A 62 1.64 0.48 -6.20
C MET A 62 1.03 1.86 -6.13
N ALA A 63 -0.01 2.02 -5.35
CA ALA A 63 -0.67 3.30 -5.13
C ALA A 63 -0.92 3.52 -3.64
N LEU A 64 -0.58 4.69 -3.16
CA LEU A 64 -0.99 5.15 -1.83
C LEU A 64 -2.38 5.75 -1.93
N ILE A 65 -3.33 5.16 -1.24
CA ILE A 65 -4.72 5.61 -1.20
C ILE A 65 -4.99 6.30 0.11
N GLN A 66 -5.45 7.53 0.04
CA GLN A 66 -5.99 8.28 1.16
C GLN A 66 -7.51 8.24 1.09
N TYR A 67 -8.16 7.82 2.16
CA TYR A 67 -9.60 7.74 2.19
C TYR A 67 -10.18 8.43 3.41
N TYR A 68 -11.34 8.98 3.21
CA TYR A 68 -12.08 9.75 4.18
C TYR A 68 -13.37 9.02 4.52
N ALA A 69 -13.66 8.88 5.80
CA ALA A 69 -14.96 8.45 6.28
C ALA A 69 -15.57 9.58 7.08
N MET A 70 -16.75 10.03 6.68
CA MET A 70 -17.51 11.05 7.38
C MET A 70 -18.86 10.48 7.81
N LYS A 71 -19.18 10.63 9.09
CA LYS A 71 -20.47 10.26 9.65
C LYS A 71 -21.27 11.54 9.95
N ASP A 72 -22.41 11.71 9.31
CA ASP A 72 -23.28 12.85 9.58
C ASP A 72 -24.21 12.61 10.77
N SER A 73 -25.02 13.61 11.11
CA SER A 73 -25.98 13.55 12.21
C SER A 73 -27.10 12.51 12.01
N SER A 74 -27.31 12.02 10.77
CA SER A 74 -28.25 10.95 10.45
C SER A 74 -27.63 9.56 10.47
N ALA A 75 -26.38 9.43 10.93
CA ALA A 75 -25.56 8.22 10.92
C ALA A 75 -25.22 7.68 9.51
N GLN A 76 -25.36 8.48 8.47
CA GLN A 76 -24.86 8.14 7.14
C GLN A 76 -23.32 8.24 7.10
N ILE A 77 -22.70 7.29 6.45
CA ILE A 77 -21.25 7.25 6.25
C ILE A 77 -20.95 7.61 4.80
N TYR A 78 -20.12 8.63 4.62
CA TYR A 78 -19.64 9.06 3.31
C TYR A 78 -18.17 8.66 3.19
N ASP A 79 -17.87 7.83 2.19
CA ASP A 79 -16.52 7.39 1.91
C ASP A 79 -16.04 8.00 0.59
N ASP A 80 -14.83 8.53 0.59
CA ASP A 80 -14.15 9.03 -0.59
C ASP A 80 -12.71 8.52 -0.60
N GLU A 81 -12.22 8.12 -1.76
CA GLU A 81 -10.88 7.59 -1.94
C GLU A 81 -10.12 8.39 -3.00
N ILE A 82 -8.90 8.80 -2.66
CA ILE A 82 -8.02 9.53 -3.55
C ILE A 82 -6.67 8.82 -3.62
N ALA A 83 -6.22 8.52 -4.83
CA ALA A 83 -4.85 8.05 -5.05
C ALA A 83 -3.89 9.23 -4.94
N VAL A 84 -3.08 9.25 -3.90
CA VAL A 84 -2.13 10.33 -3.62
C VAL A 84 -0.90 10.20 -4.52
N THR A 85 -0.37 9.00 -4.67
CA THR A 85 0.77 8.72 -5.52
C THR A 85 0.71 7.32 -6.09
N LYS A 86 1.26 7.15 -7.29
CA LYS A 86 1.34 5.86 -7.99
C LYS A 86 2.77 5.63 -8.46
N ILE A 87 3.24 4.42 -8.28
CA ILE A 87 4.56 3.97 -8.76
C ILE A 87 4.36 2.68 -9.55
N THR A 88 5.01 2.60 -10.71
CA THR A 88 4.99 1.39 -11.53
C THR A 88 6.40 0.83 -11.60
N HIS A 89 6.56 -0.41 -11.19
CA HIS A 89 7.77 -1.18 -11.41
C HIS A 89 7.60 -2.05 -12.64
N LEU A 90 8.29 -1.67 -13.70
CA LEU A 90 8.41 -2.49 -14.90
C LEU A 90 9.45 -3.59 -14.62
N ALA A 91 8.99 -4.80 -14.69
CA ALA A 91 9.86 -5.94 -14.43
C ALA A 91 9.92 -6.83 -15.65
N ASP A 92 11.09 -6.95 -16.24
CA ASP A 92 11.33 -8.00 -17.21
C ASP A 92 11.82 -9.26 -16.49
N PHE A 93 10.92 -9.82 -15.67
CA PHE A 93 11.23 -11.03 -14.92
C PHE A 93 11.08 -12.31 -15.74
N GLY A 94 10.64 -12.20 -16.99
CA GLY A 94 10.38 -13.37 -17.81
C GLY A 94 9.31 -14.31 -17.23
N PRO A 95 9.25 -15.57 -17.69
CA PRO A 95 8.34 -16.56 -17.17
C PRO A 95 8.62 -16.87 -15.70
N LEU A 96 7.57 -16.99 -14.89
CA LEU A 96 7.68 -17.42 -13.50
C LEU A 96 7.86 -18.94 -13.47
N THR A 97 9.09 -19.39 -13.24
CA THR A 97 9.42 -20.82 -13.14
C THR A 97 9.49 -21.30 -11.71
N ASP A 98 9.97 -20.43 -10.84
CA ASP A 98 10.17 -20.69 -9.42
C ASP A 98 9.60 -19.55 -8.58
N LYS A 99 9.82 -19.64 -7.27
CA LYS A 99 9.49 -18.56 -6.35
C LYS A 99 10.12 -17.24 -6.79
N LEU A 100 9.30 -16.22 -6.93
CA LEU A 100 9.76 -14.85 -7.11
C LEU A 100 9.72 -14.11 -5.77
N ASP A 101 10.81 -13.43 -5.45
CA ASP A 101 10.95 -12.61 -4.25
C ASP A 101 11.49 -11.24 -4.68
N VAL A 102 10.66 -10.20 -4.55
CA VAL A 102 10.97 -8.85 -5.04
C VAL A 102 10.81 -7.84 -3.93
N ASP A 103 11.80 -6.95 -3.80
CA ASP A 103 11.72 -5.78 -2.94
C ASP A 103 11.44 -4.54 -3.80
N CYS A 104 10.29 -3.90 -3.57
CA CYS A 104 9.90 -2.68 -4.25
C CYS A 104 9.84 -1.55 -3.23
N PRO A 105 10.81 -0.62 -3.20
CA PRO A 105 10.74 0.52 -2.28
C PRO A 105 9.60 1.45 -2.68
N PHE A 106 8.84 1.91 -1.69
CA PHE A 106 7.76 2.87 -1.87
C PHE A 106 8.02 4.11 -1.03
N THR A 107 8.08 5.26 -1.68
CA THR A 107 8.32 6.55 -1.02
C THR A 107 7.00 7.26 -0.77
N ILE A 108 6.74 7.58 0.49
CA ILE A 108 5.60 8.39 0.89
C ILE A 108 5.92 9.85 0.55
N PRO A 109 5.02 10.58 -0.15
CA PRO A 109 5.25 11.99 -0.44
C PRO A 109 5.52 12.82 0.81
N ASP A 110 6.39 13.81 0.69
CA ASP A 110 6.77 14.71 1.78
C ASP A 110 5.99 16.03 1.79
N ASN A 111 5.03 16.20 0.89
CA ASN A 111 4.27 17.44 0.70
C ASN A 111 2.92 17.36 1.40
N LEU A 112 2.77 18.10 2.50
CA LEU A 112 1.53 18.15 3.30
C LEU A 112 0.34 18.79 2.57
N LYS A 113 0.54 19.37 1.39
CA LYS A 113 -0.56 19.79 0.52
C LYS A 113 -1.18 18.64 -0.26
N GLN A 114 -0.43 17.56 -0.47
CA GLN A 114 -0.88 16.36 -1.19
C GLN A 114 -1.35 15.27 -0.27
N ILE A 115 -0.80 15.20 0.93
CA ILE A 115 -1.05 14.12 1.87
C ILE A 115 -1.19 14.67 3.30
N THR A 116 -2.05 14.07 4.08
CA THR A 116 -2.18 14.35 5.51
C THR A 116 -1.92 13.07 6.32
N GLN A 117 -1.68 13.25 7.61
CA GLN A 117 -1.52 12.12 8.51
C GLN A 117 -2.87 11.44 8.80
N ASP A 118 -2.82 10.21 9.27
CA ASP A 118 -3.98 9.54 9.83
C ASP A 118 -4.55 10.35 10.98
N CYS A 119 -5.83 10.61 10.96
CA CYS A 119 -6.48 11.37 12.02
C CYS A 119 -7.92 10.93 12.23
N CYS A 120 -8.41 11.25 13.43
CA CYS A 120 -9.78 11.05 13.82
C CYS A 120 -10.23 12.29 14.57
N LEU A 121 -11.25 12.96 14.07
CA LEU A 121 -11.75 14.22 14.57
C LEU A 121 -13.21 14.08 15.01
N GLN A 122 -13.61 14.91 16.00
CA GLN A 122 -15.01 15.04 16.46
C GLN A 122 -15.67 13.69 16.79
N ASP A 123 -15.08 12.93 17.71
CA ASP A 123 -15.65 11.65 18.20
C ASP A 123 -15.95 10.64 17.07
N ASN A 124 -15.00 10.47 16.16
CA ASN A 124 -15.07 9.60 14.98
C ASN A 124 -16.02 10.07 13.86
N LEU A 125 -16.48 11.32 13.89
CA LEU A 125 -17.30 11.87 12.82
C LEU A 125 -16.50 12.05 11.52
N ILE A 126 -15.20 12.35 11.63
CA ILE A 126 -14.29 12.49 10.48
C ILE A 126 -13.06 11.63 10.75
N ARG A 127 -12.77 10.73 9.81
CA ARG A 127 -11.58 9.88 9.84
C ARG A 127 -10.84 9.98 8.53
N VAL A 128 -9.53 10.18 8.62
CA VAL A 128 -8.62 10.12 7.47
C VAL A 128 -7.68 8.92 7.68
N MET A 129 -7.67 8.03 6.74
CA MET A 129 -6.90 6.79 6.79
C MET A 129 -6.16 6.55 5.49
N HIS A 130 -5.18 5.68 5.54
CA HIS A 130 -4.34 5.34 4.38
C HIS A 130 -4.24 3.83 4.20
N LYS A 131 -4.09 3.44 2.95
CA LYS A 131 -3.76 2.06 2.57
C LYS A 131 -2.81 2.07 1.37
N LEU A 132 -1.93 1.11 1.32
CA LEU A 132 -1.11 0.83 0.15
C LEU A 132 -1.83 -0.23 -0.69
N GLN A 133 -2.16 0.11 -1.92
CA GLN A 133 -2.71 -0.82 -2.88
C GLN A 133 -1.59 -1.34 -3.76
N VAL A 134 -1.41 -2.65 -3.78
CA VAL A 134 -0.45 -3.34 -4.63
C VAL A 134 -1.21 -4.11 -5.69
N ARG A 135 -0.95 -3.81 -6.95
CA ARG A 135 -1.52 -4.51 -8.10
C ARG A 135 -0.42 -5.30 -8.79
N ILE A 136 -0.57 -6.60 -8.85
CA ILE A 136 0.36 -7.49 -9.54
C ILE A 136 -0.29 -7.88 -10.86
N LEU A 137 0.28 -7.40 -11.96
CA LEU A 137 -0.23 -7.66 -13.30
C LEU A 137 0.56 -8.77 -13.94
N LEU A 138 -0.14 -9.81 -14.34
CA LEU A 138 0.40 -11.05 -14.84
C LEU A 138 -0.15 -11.33 -16.23
N GLN A 139 0.59 -12.12 -16.99
CA GLN A 139 0.14 -12.67 -18.26
C GLN A 139 0.20 -14.20 -18.18
N ARG A 140 -0.86 -14.84 -18.63
CA ARG A 140 -0.96 -16.29 -18.73
C ARG A 140 -1.05 -16.69 -20.18
N GLN A 141 -0.20 -17.62 -20.58
CA GLN A 141 -0.24 -18.19 -21.92
C GLN A 141 -1.23 -19.35 -21.96
N VAL A 142 -2.20 -19.26 -22.86
CA VAL A 142 -3.19 -20.29 -23.13
C VAL A 142 -3.34 -20.40 -24.66
N ASP A 143 -3.02 -21.55 -25.25
CA ASP A 143 -3.21 -21.83 -26.68
C ASP A 143 -2.61 -20.73 -27.60
N ASP A 144 -1.35 -20.35 -27.40
CA ASP A 144 -0.60 -19.29 -28.11
C ASP A 144 -1.13 -17.85 -27.90
N GLU A 145 -2.10 -17.66 -27.01
CA GLU A 145 -2.60 -16.35 -26.61
C GLU A 145 -2.18 -16.01 -25.19
N TYR A 146 -1.93 -14.70 -24.93
CA TYR A 146 -1.68 -14.19 -23.62
C TYR A 146 -2.96 -13.56 -23.04
N LYS A 147 -3.36 -14.03 -21.87
CA LYS A 147 -4.44 -13.40 -21.09
C LYS A 147 -3.85 -12.58 -19.97
N ASN A 148 -4.35 -11.37 -19.82
CA ASN A 148 -3.97 -10.48 -18.72
C ASN A 148 -4.72 -10.86 -17.45
N LEU A 149 -4.00 -10.93 -16.36
CA LEU A 149 -4.50 -11.25 -15.03
C LEU A 149 -4.05 -10.18 -14.06
N GLU A 150 -4.87 -9.93 -13.05
CA GLU A 150 -4.59 -8.93 -12.03
C GLU A 150 -4.85 -9.50 -10.65
N ILE A 151 -3.87 -9.33 -9.75
CA ILE A 151 -4.03 -9.56 -8.32
C ILE A 151 -3.96 -8.21 -7.62
N LYS A 152 -4.94 -7.93 -6.78
CA LYS A 152 -5.01 -6.71 -6.00
C LYS A 152 -4.90 -7.05 -4.51
N ALA A 153 -3.89 -6.50 -3.86
CA ALA A 153 -3.70 -6.58 -2.42
C ALA A 153 -3.77 -5.18 -1.80
N GLN A 154 -4.30 -5.09 -0.60
CA GLN A 154 -4.39 -3.84 0.16
C GLN A 154 -3.77 -4.02 1.53
N LEU A 155 -2.81 -3.16 1.84
CA LEU A 155 -2.11 -3.12 3.11
C LEU A 155 -2.53 -1.88 3.88
N PRO A 156 -3.11 -2.01 5.08
CA PRO A 156 -3.41 -0.85 5.90
C PRO A 156 -2.12 -0.14 6.32
N MET A 157 -2.10 1.17 6.21
CA MET A 157 -1.00 2.02 6.62
C MET A 157 -1.49 3.08 7.60
N LEU A 158 -0.69 3.38 8.60
CA LEU A 158 -0.86 4.53 9.45
C LEU A 158 0.24 5.53 9.16
N LEU A 159 -0.12 6.68 8.61
CA LEU A 159 0.83 7.74 8.29
C LEU A 159 0.89 8.77 9.43
N PHE A 160 2.09 9.15 9.80
CA PHE A 160 2.31 10.14 10.85
C PHE A 160 3.44 11.10 10.48
N ILE A 161 3.41 12.28 11.10
CA ILE A 161 4.46 13.28 10.93
C ILE A 161 5.56 12.98 11.94
N SER A 162 6.77 12.73 11.42
CA SER A 162 7.96 12.54 12.24
C SER A 162 8.70 13.86 12.44
N PRO A 163 9.15 14.19 13.65
CA PRO A 163 9.96 15.38 13.88
C PRO A 163 11.36 15.31 13.21
N HIS A 164 11.80 14.11 12.83
CA HIS A 164 13.12 13.87 12.25
C HIS A 164 13.15 13.93 10.72
N LEU A 165 11.99 14.04 10.06
CA LEU A 165 11.90 14.10 8.62
C LEU A 165 11.42 15.49 8.17
N PRO A 166 12.15 16.16 7.26
CA PRO A 166 11.73 17.44 6.73
C PRO A 166 10.47 17.28 5.88
N MET A 167 9.49 18.18 6.11
CA MET A 167 8.21 18.18 5.40
C MET A 167 8.11 19.45 4.57
N LYS A 168 7.77 19.30 3.28
CA LYS A 168 7.38 20.43 2.44
C LYS A 168 5.95 20.88 2.81
N GLY A 169 5.76 22.18 2.86
CA GLY A 169 4.45 22.76 3.19
C GLY A 169 4.15 22.85 4.68
N ARG A 170 5.09 22.51 5.54
CA ARG A 170 4.97 22.72 6.98
C ARG A 170 5.18 24.22 7.29
N LEU A 171 4.18 24.82 7.91
CA LEU A 171 4.37 26.14 8.50
C LEU A 171 5.25 25.98 9.74
N VAL A 172 6.46 26.53 9.65
CA VAL A 172 7.31 26.63 10.83
C VAL A 172 6.84 27.90 11.57
N MET A 173 6.12 27.69 12.67
CA MET A 173 5.84 28.78 13.61
C MET A 173 6.97 28.84 14.63
N PHE A 174 7.64 29.95 14.61
CA PHE A 174 8.63 30.29 15.63
C PHE A 174 7.94 30.92 16.84
#